data_31445c11edccdabc3325eb5f2eeb2783
#
_entry.id   31445c11edccdabc3325eb5f2eeb2783
#
_cell.length_a   1.000
_cell.length_b   1.000
_cell.length_c   1.000
_cell.angle_alpha   90.00
_cell.angle_beta   90.00
_cell.angle_gamma   90.00
#
_symmetry.space_group_name_H-M   'P 1'
#
loop_
_entity.id
_entity.type
_entity.pdbx_description
1 polymer ?
#
loop_
_entity_poly.entity_id
_entity_poly.type
_entity_poly.pdbx_seq_one_letter_code
_entity_poly.pdbx_strand_id
1 'polypeptide(L)'
;MATPTSDADIGHASAHELRALYDAGALAPSEAVAAVLRRIAEANPALNAFSVVMEAEAMAAARESDARLARGEARPLEGVPVTVKDFYDVAGQETETGSFALRKGVAAADNPVVTRLREAGAVVIGKTTMSELAWSGISRNPVNGVTHNPWGRGLNAGASSAGAAVAAAAGFGPLHLGSDGAGSIRMPAHFCGIFGHKPTYGRVPHIPVSQNDYATYIGPMTRTVADAALMLRVMAGPHHLDHTSAEAPPADYPARLDAPLKGKRIAWSPDYGHARVDPEVAEVVAAAVRRFEDLGAEVEEISPAWGPKGPEIGRFFWAVLWGRRAGVLEEFEDRMDSDLVACIREGAHYTASDYLAWRERKYAYVAEIAETLNRYDFLVSPAASVAAFPVERVRPAHWPEHAWDWLAWAEFSYPFDMSGDPACSVPCGFTPAGLPVGMQIVGRRFDDLGVLQAAHAFEQAAGLSGLRPPV
;
A
#
# COMPACT_ATOMS: atom_id res chain seq x y z
N MET A 1 16.90 -16.29 18.89
CA MET A 1 17.26 -15.53 17.67
C MET A 1 18.71 -15.13 17.77
N ALA A 2 19.46 -15.11 16.67
CA ALA A 2 20.78 -14.52 16.66
C ALA A 2 20.65 -12.99 16.77
N THR A 3 21.52 -12.35 17.57
CA THR A 3 21.53 -10.88 17.65
C THR A 3 21.96 -10.33 16.29
N PRO A 4 21.23 -9.36 15.69
CA PRO A 4 21.62 -8.72 14.45
C PRO A 4 23.00 -8.08 14.60
N THR A 5 23.86 -8.27 13.60
CA THR A 5 25.28 -7.85 13.67
C THR A 5 25.58 -6.62 12.82
N SER A 6 24.65 -6.20 11.97
CA SER A 6 24.82 -5.03 11.09
C SER A 6 23.58 -4.12 11.10
N ASP A 7 23.76 -2.86 10.68
CA ASP A 7 22.67 -1.91 10.48
C ASP A 7 21.65 -2.43 9.46
N ALA A 8 22.11 -3.14 8.43
CA ALA A 8 21.24 -3.76 7.44
C ALA A 8 20.38 -4.88 8.05
N ASP A 9 20.91 -5.69 8.96
CA ASP A 9 20.13 -6.73 9.65
C ASP A 9 19.11 -6.12 10.60
N ILE A 10 19.48 -5.08 11.36
CA ILE A 10 18.55 -4.33 12.22
C ILE A 10 17.45 -3.68 11.37
N GLY A 11 17.79 -3.03 10.27
CA GLY A 11 16.84 -2.39 9.38
C GLY A 11 15.84 -3.38 8.72
N HIS A 12 16.27 -4.63 8.51
CA HIS A 12 15.42 -5.70 7.98
C HIS A 12 14.74 -6.55 9.07
N ALA A 13 14.99 -6.29 10.36
CA ALA A 13 14.25 -6.99 11.42
C ALA A 13 12.76 -6.62 11.36
N SER A 14 11.89 -7.59 11.64
CA SER A 14 10.45 -7.34 11.80
C SER A 14 10.17 -6.57 13.10
N ALA A 15 8.99 -5.98 13.21
CA ALA A 15 8.57 -5.33 14.45
C ALA A 15 8.55 -6.31 15.62
N HIS A 16 8.16 -7.56 15.37
CA HIS A 16 8.17 -8.62 16.36
C HIS A 16 9.60 -8.96 16.82
N GLU A 17 10.54 -9.08 15.89
CA GLU A 17 11.96 -9.35 16.22
C GLU A 17 12.59 -8.21 16.99
N LEU A 18 12.36 -6.95 16.58
CA LEU A 18 12.85 -5.78 17.33
C LEU A 18 12.30 -5.77 18.76
N ARG A 19 10.99 -6.01 18.92
CA ARG A 19 10.37 -6.09 20.25
C ARG A 19 11.00 -7.18 21.11
N ALA A 20 11.21 -8.37 20.57
CA ALA A 20 11.86 -9.48 21.30
C ALA A 20 13.28 -9.12 21.73
N LEU A 21 14.06 -8.40 20.90
CA LEU A 21 15.40 -7.92 21.24
C LEU A 21 15.36 -6.86 22.33
N TYR A 22 14.39 -5.95 22.30
CA TYR A 22 14.22 -4.93 23.34
C TYR A 22 13.84 -5.55 24.69
N ASP A 23 12.87 -6.48 24.68
CA ASP A 23 12.42 -7.17 25.89
C ASP A 23 13.53 -8.03 26.52
N ALA A 24 14.44 -8.57 25.69
CA ALA A 24 15.63 -9.31 26.14
C ALA A 24 16.80 -8.39 26.59
N GLY A 25 16.71 -7.08 26.39
CA GLY A 25 17.81 -6.14 26.64
C GLY A 25 19.01 -6.34 25.70
N ALA A 26 18.81 -7.02 24.55
CA ALA A 26 19.86 -7.30 23.58
C ALA A 26 20.06 -6.17 22.56
N LEU A 27 19.11 -5.25 22.47
CA LEU A 27 19.12 -4.05 21.61
C LEU A 27 18.25 -2.99 22.28
N ALA A 28 18.69 -1.72 22.29
CA ALA A 28 17.86 -0.61 22.72
C ALA A 28 17.10 0.01 21.52
N PRO A 29 15.88 0.53 21.70
CA PRO A 29 15.19 1.32 20.69
C PRO A 29 16.04 2.41 20.04
N SER A 30 16.80 3.17 20.84
CA SER A 30 17.70 4.20 20.30
C SER A 30 18.81 3.64 19.42
N GLU A 31 19.33 2.45 19.70
CA GLU A 31 20.31 1.77 18.86
C GLU A 31 19.67 1.30 17.54
N ALA A 32 18.46 0.73 17.61
CA ALA A 32 17.73 0.28 16.44
C ALA A 32 17.37 1.45 15.50
N VAL A 33 16.83 2.54 16.05
CA VAL A 33 16.48 3.74 15.25
C VAL A 33 17.75 4.37 14.65
N ALA A 34 18.85 4.45 15.41
CA ALA A 34 20.11 4.94 14.87
C ALA A 34 20.65 4.06 13.72
N ALA A 35 20.56 2.74 13.82
CA ALA A 35 20.93 1.82 12.74
C ALA A 35 20.08 2.02 11.48
N VAL A 36 18.75 2.16 11.64
CA VAL A 36 17.83 2.46 10.53
C VAL A 36 18.15 3.82 9.88
N LEU A 37 18.43 4.86 10.66
CA LEU A 37 18.80 6.18 10.14
C LEU A 37 20.13 6.16 9.36
N ARG A 38 21.13 5.41 9.83
CA ARG A 38 22.39 5.20 9.08
C ARG A 38 22.14 4.47 7.76
N ARG A 39 21.30 3.42 7.79
CA ARG A 39 20.91 2.71 6.56
C ARG A 39 20.19 3.62 5.57
N ILE A 40 19.31 4.51 6.05
CA ILE A 40 18.66 5.53 5.22
C ILE A 40 19.71 6.47 4.62
N ALA A 41 20.64 6.99 5.41
CA ALA A 41 21.68 7.89 4.93
C ALA A 41 22.57 7.24 3.85
N GLU A 42 22.83 5.93 3.96
CA GLU A 42 23.61 5.16 3.00
C GLU A 42 22.87 4.91 1.69
N ALA A 43 21.64 4.36 1.74
CA ALA A 43 20.98 3.82 0.57
C ALA A 43 19.92 4.77 -0.05
N ASN A 44 19.31 5.65 0.74
CA ASN A 44 18.27 6.55 0.24
C ASN A 44 18.71 7.55 -0.85
N PRO A 45 19.97 8.05 -0.91
CA PRO A 45 20.40 8.89 -2.03
C PRO A 45 20.28 8.23 -3.40
N ALA A 46 20.34 6.90 -3.47
CA ALA A 46 20.16 6.12 -4.70
C ALA A 46 18.70 5.79 -4.99
N LEU A 47 17.84 5.71 -3.95
CA LEU A 47 16.46 5.26 -4.02
C LEU A 47 15.44 6.40 -4.00
N ASN A 48 15.73 7.49 -3.29
CA ASN A 48 14.86 8.66 -3.13
C ASN A 48 13.46 8.30 -2.58
N ALA A 49 13.45 7.57 -1.45
CA ALA A 49 12.22 7.08 -0.83
C ALA A 49 11.59 8.08 0.15
N PHE A 50 12.33 9.10 0.61
CA PHE A 50 11.86 10.07 1.61
C PHE A 50 11.69 11.48 1.02
N SER A 51 10.59 12.13 1.37
CA SER A 51 10.42 13.58 1.22
C SER A 51 11.10 14.31 2.38
N VAL A 52 11.06 13.76 3.59
CA VAL A 52 11.79 14.26 4.76
C VAL A 52 12.19 13.12 5.69
N VAL A 53 13.42 13.14 6.20
CA VAL A 53 13.92 12.28 7.29
C VAL A 53 13.91 13.09 8.58
N MET A 54 13.30 12.59 9.64
CA MET A 54 13.08 13.26 10.93
C MET A 54 14.09 12.75 11.99
N GLU A 55 15.39 12.90 11.72
CA GLU A 55 16.43 12.29 12.53
C GLU A 55 16.40 12.73 14.00
N ALA A 56 16.33 14.03 14.26
CA ALA A 56 16.40 14.57 15.63
C ALA A 56 15.19 14.15 16.47
N GLU A 57 13.99 14.25 15.91
CA GLU A 57 12.72 13.86 16.53
C GLU A 57 12.65 12.33 16.75
N ALA A 58 13.09 11.56 15.76
CA ALA A 58 13.15 10.10 15.86
C ALA A 58 14.07 9.64 16.98
N MET A 59 15.26 10.22 17.06
CA MET A 59 16.23 9.88 18.12
C MET A 59 15.75 10.34 19.51
N ALA A 60 15.02 11.45 19.61
CA ALA A 60 14.42 11.88 20.89
C ALA A 60 13.33 10.88 21.33
N ALA A 61 12.44 10.49 20.42
CA ALA A 61 11.37 9.52 20.71
C ALA A 61 11.94 8.12 21.05
N ALA A 62 13.00 7.70 20.37
CA ALA A 62 13.67 6.42 20.65
C ALA A 62 14.29 6.38 22.06
N ARG A 63 14.94 7.46 22.49
CA ARG A 63 15.46 7.57 23.88
C ARG A 63 14.34 7.58 24.93
N GLU A 64 13.18 8.16 24.64
CA GLU A 64 12.03 8.06 25.55
C GLU A 64 11.53 6.60 25.62
N SER A 65 11.57 5.87 24.50
CA SER A 65 11.24 4.44 24.47
C SER A 65 12.23 3.60 25.30
N ASP A 66 13.53 3.91 25.27
CA ASP A 66 14.53 3.29 26.17
C ASP A 66 14.12 3.45 27.65
N ALA A 67 13.77 4.68 28.01
CA ALA A 67 13.36 4.99 29.39
C ALA A 67 12.08 4.28 29.80
N ARG A 68 11.09 4.14 28.90
CA ARG A 68 9.84 3.40 29.17
C ARG A 68 10.08 1.91 29.34
N LEU A 69 10.88 1.31 28.48
CA LEU A 69 11.27 -0.11 28.61
C LEU A 69 11.96 -0.38 29.94
N ALA A 70 12.88 0.49 30.36
CA ALA A 70 13.56 0.36 31.64
C ALA A 70 12.61 0.43 32.85
N ARG A 71 11.46 1.12 32.70
CA ARG A 71 10.41 1.19 33.75
C ARG A 71 9.35 0.09 33.63
N GLY A 72 9.42 -0.80 32.60
CA GLY A 72 8.38 -1.80 32.34
C GLY A 72 7.06 -1.23 31.80
N GLU A 73 7.11 -0.04 31.17
CA GLU A 73 5.96 0.71 30.63
C GLU A 73 5.83 0.58 29.11
N ALA A 74 6.29 -0.54 28.53
CA ALA A 74 6.29 -0.75 27.10
C ALA A 74 4.87 -0.78 26.50
N ARG A 75 4.68 -0.02 25.43
CA ARG A 75 3.43 0.00 24.61
C ARG A 75 3.52 -1.02 23.46
N PRO A 76 2.44 -1.29 22.74
CA PRO A 76 2.44 -2.32 21.68
C PRO A 76 3.50 -2.17 20.60
N LEU A 77 3.81 -0.94 20.18
CA LEU A 77 4.82 -0.61 19.18
C LEU A 77 6.03 0.13 19.75
N GLU A 78 6.29 0.01 21.06
CA GLU A 78 7.33 0.78 21.74
C GLU A 78 8.68 0.68 21.04
N GLY A 79 9.20 1.80 20.57
CA GLY A 79 10.50 1.92 19.95
C GLY A 79 10.57 1.40 18.49
N VAL A 80 9.47 0.93 17.90
CA VAL A 80 9.46 0.41 16.52
C VAL A 80 9.45 1.56 15.51
N PRO A 81 10.40 1.62 14.57
CA PRO A 81 10.44 2.62 13.51
C PRO A 81 9.22 2.53 12.59
N VAL A 82 8.61 3.68 12.25
CA VAL A 82 7.52 3.79 11.28
C VAL A 82 7.75 4.97 10.35
N THR A 83 7.42 4.81 9.05
CA THR A 83 7.35 5.92 8.10
C THR A 83 5.91 6.30 7.78
N VAL A 84 5.69 7.54 7.39
CA VAL A 84 4.38 8.08 7.04
C VAL A 84 4.40 8.58 5.60
N LYS A 85 3.47 8.13 4.76
CA LYS A 85 3.32 8.66 3.39
C LYS A 85 3.06 10.16 3.41
N ASP A 86 3.71 10.91 2.52
CA ASP A 86 3.60 12.38 2.44
C ASP A 86 2.23 12.91 1.96
N PHE A 87 1.22 12.11 2.15
CA PHE A 87 -0.20 12.45 2.01
C PHE A 87 -0.84 12.84 3.35
N TYR A 88 -0.27 12.37 4.46
CA TYR A 88 -0.77 12.53 5.81
C TYR A 88 0.08 13.50 6.61
N ASP A 89 -0.60 14.30 7.41
CA ASP A 89 0.00 15.33 8.23
C ASP A 89 0.76 14.68 9.40
N VAL A 90 1.98 15.17 9.61
CA VAL A 90 2.83 14.91 10.77
C VAL A 90 3.13 16.27 11.39
N ALA A 91 2.82 16.46 12.65
CA ALA A 91 2.99 17.74 13.34
C ALA A 91 4.41 18.30 13.19
N GLY A 92 4.52 19.56 12.84
CA GLY A 92 5.78 20.25 12.61
C GLY A 92 6.43 20.00 11.24
N GLN A 93 5.85 19.13 10.40
CA GLN A 93 6.36 18.83 9.06
C GLN A 93 5.42 19.34 7.97
N GLU A 94 5.98 19.73 6.84
CA GLU A 94 5.20 20.09 5.64
C GLU A 94 4.57 18.82 5.01
N THR A 95 3.38 18.97 4.43
CA THR A 95 2.73 17.93 3.61
C THR A 95 2.66 18.44 2.18
N GLU A 96 3.62 17.98 1.36
CA GLU A 96 3.83 18.46 -0.01
C GLU A 96 2.95 17.74 -1.04
N THR A 97 2.56 16.49 -0.76
CA THR A 97 1.80 15.62 -1.68
C THR A 97 2.46 15.42 -3.05
N GLY A 98 3.77 15.59 -3.12
CA GLY A 98 4.56 15.51 -4.37
C GLY A 98 4.19 16.53 -5.43
N SER A 99 3.53 17.65 -5.09
CA SER A 99 3.05 18.66 -6.04
C SER A 99 3.40 20.08 -5.61
N PHE A 100 3.62 20.95 -6.57
CA PHE A 100 3.67 22.39 -6.32
C PHE A 100 2.28 22.99 -6.12
N ALA A 101 1.24 22.34 -6.65
CA ALA A 101 -0.15 22.70 -6.42
C ALA A 101 -0.67 22.09 -5.11
N LEU A 102 -1.60 22.78 -4.46
CA LEU A 102 -2.34 22.27 -3.29
C LEU A 102 -1.46 21.88 -2.07
N ARG A 103 -0.32 22.51 -1.90
CA ARG A 103 0.51 22.35 -0.70
C ARG A 103 -0.26 22.77 0.55
N LYS A 104 -0.16 21.97 1.60
CA LYS A 104 -0.87 22.22 2.86
C LYS A 104 -0.06 23.09 3.85
N GLY A 105 1.24 23.27 3.60
CA GLY A 105 2.15 23.91 4.55
C GLY A 105 2.50 23.01 5.74
N VAL A 106 3.10 23.62 6.77
CA VAL A 106 3.50 22.91 7.98
C VAL A 106 2.28 22.52 8.82
N ALA A 107 2.13 21.24 9.11
CA ALA A 107 1.01 20.72 9.85
C ALA A 107 1.06 21.11 11.34
N ALA A 108 -0.04 21.63 11.88
CA ALA A 108 -0.16 21.98 13.29
C ALA A 108 -0.39 20.76 14.21
N ALA A 109 -0.87 19.64 13.64
CA ALA A 109 -1.17 18.42 14.38
C ALA A 109 -0.94 17.18 13.50
N ASP A 110 -0.73 16.05 14.14
CA ASP A 110 -0.68 14.75 13.45
C ASP A 110 -2.06 14.38 12.87
N ASN A 111 -2.04 13.69 11.72
CA ASN A 111 -3.23 12.94 11.30
C ASN A 111 -3.62 11.91 12.39
N PRO A 112 -4.90 11.67 12.66
CA PRO A 112 -5.34 10.76 13.73
C PRO A 112 -4.72 9.36 13.68
N VAL A 113 -4.41 8.84 12.51
CA VAL A 113 -3.73 7.53 12.39
C VAL A 113 -2.27 7.63 12.84
N VAL A 114 -1.59 8.73 12.55
CA VAL A 114 -0.23 9.00 13.04
C VAL A 114 -0.23 9.15 14.55
N THR A 115 -1.23 9.85 15.10
CA THR A 115 -1.43 9.95 16.56
C THR A 115 -1.53 8.56 17.20
N ARG A 116 -2.37 7.67 16.66
CA ARG A 116 -2.50 6.29 17.17
C ARG A 116 -1.18 5.51 17.13
N LEU A 117 -0.40 5.64 16.07
CA LEU A 117 0.91 5.00 15.97
C LEU A 117 1.86 5.52 17.06
N ARG A 118 1.93 6.84 17.28
CA ARG A 118 2.76 7.45 18.35
C ARG A 118 2.28 7.05 19.73
N GLU A 119 0.98 7.05 19.99
CA GLU A 119 0.38 6.61 21.25
C GLU A 119 0.69 5.14 21.54
N ALA A 120 0.75 4.30 20.51
CA ALA A 120 1.18 2.91 20.63
C ALA A 120 2.70 2.73 20.80
N GLY A 121 3.49 3.80 20.71
CA GLY A 121 4.94 3.79 20.94
C GLY A 121 5.80 3.74 19.70
N ALA A 122 5.21 3.78 18.49
CA ALA A 122 5.99 3.81 17.27
C ALA A 122 6.80 5.10 17.13
N VAL A 123 8.02 4.97 16.61
CA VAL A 123 8.93 6.09 16.33
C VAL A 123 8.78 6.51 14.88
N VAL A 124 8.19 7.68 14.63
CA VAL A 124 8.10 8.25 13.27
C VAL A 124 9.46 8.73 12.83
N ILE A 125 10.05 8.08 11.81
CA ILE A 125 11.39 8.36 11.32
C ILE A 125 11.43 9.28 10.10
N GLY A 126 10.29 9.55 9.47
CA GLY A 126 10.21 10.44 8.32
C GLY A 126 8.94 10.25 7.50
N LYS A 127 8.81 11.12 6.47
CA LYS A 127 7.74 11.06 5.48
C LYS A 127 8.27 10.52 4.16
N THR A 128 7.51 9.64 3.52
CA THR A 128 7.92 8.95 2.29
C THR A 128 7.30 9.57 1.05
N THR A 129 8.07 9.59 -0.04
CA THR A 129 7.66 10.11 -1.34
C THR A 129 6.43 9.40 -1.92
N MET A 130 5.75 10.10 -2.81
CA MET A 130 4.54 9.59 -3.47
C MET A 130 4.44 10.13 -4.90
N SER A 131 3.58 9.59 -5.76
CA SER A 131 3.25 10.24 -7.02
C SER A 131 2.53 11.56 -6.77
N GLU A 132 2.62 12.50 -7.72
CA GLU A 132 1.98 13.81 -7.61
C GLU A 132 0.51 13.68 -7.22
N LEU A 133 0.11 14.32 -6.11
CA LEU A 133 -1.27 14.31 -5.58
C LEU A 133 -1.89 12.89 -5.41
N ALA A 134 -1.09 11.83 -5.47
CA ALA A 134 -1.54 10.42 -5.51
C ALA A 134 -2.30 10.02 -6.79
N TRP A 135 -2.12 10.72 -7.92
CA TRP A 135 -2.94 10.54 -9.11
C TRP A 135 -2.59 9.29 -9.94
N SER A 136 -1.35 8.80 -9.89
CA SER A 136 -0.92 7.68 -10.75
C SER A 136 -0.20 6.56 -10.01
N GLY A 137 -0.07 5.41 -10.69
CA GLY A 137 0.75 4.28 -10.25
C GLY A 137 2.24 4.43 -10.54
N ILE A 138 2.73 5.62 -10.89
CA ILE A 138 4.12 5.87 -11.29
C ILE A 138 4.89 6.58 -10.17
N SER A 139 6.07 6.08 -9.86
CA SER A 139 6.89 6.49 -8.71
C SER A 139 7.75 7.74 -9.00
N ARG A 140 7.12 8.78 -9.53
CA ARG A 140 7.73 10.10 -9.76
C ARG A 140 6.78 11.24 -9.42
N ASN A 141 7.34 12.40 -9.12
CA ASN A 141 6.59 13.65 -8.96
C ASN A 141 7.48 14.87 -9.23
N PRO A 142 6.91 16.05 -9.51
CA PRO A 142 7.68 17.24 -9.86
C PRO A 142 8.48 17.86 -8.69
N VAL A 143 8.15 17.54 -7.44
CA VAL A 143 8.80 18.13 -6.25
C VAL A 143 10.05 17.33 -5.85
N ASN A 144 9.89 15.99 -5.71
CA ASN A 144 10.94 15.10 -5.19
C ASN A 144 11.67 14.34 -6.31
N GLY A 145 11.17 14.36 -7.55
CA GLY A 145 11.72 13.60 -8.66
C GLY A 145 11.29 12.13 -8.67
N VAL A 146 12.19 11.24 -9.08
CA VAL A 146 11.95 9.80 -9.21
C VAL A 146 12.27 9.06 -7.92
N THR A 147 11.33 8.24 -7.46
CA THR A 147 11.60 7.19 -6.46
C THR A 147 11.92 5.90 -7.21
N HIS A 148 13.13 5.41 -7.05
CA HIS A 148 13.65 4.28 -7.81
C HIS A 148 13.25 2.93 -7.18
N ASN A 149 12.93 1.97 -8.04
CA ASN A 149 12.67 0.60 -7.58
C ASN A 149 13.97 -0.02 -7.02
N PRO A 150 13.95 -0.61 -5.81
CA PRO A 150 15.14 -1.19 -5.20
C PRO A 150 15.66 -2.46 -5.92
N TRP A 151 14.85 -3.07 -6.80
CA TRP A 151 15.26 -4.20 -7.64
C TRP A 151 15.87 -3.78 -8.98
N GLY A 152 15.75 -2.51 -9.36
CA GLY A 152 16.32 -1.98 -10.60
C GLY A 152 16.18 -0.46 -10.68
N ARG A 153 17.32 0.24 -10.63
CA ARG A 153 17.32 1.71 -10.75
C ARG A 153 16.73 2.16 -12.10
N GLY A 154 15.87 3.19 -12.09
CA GLY A 154 15.17 3.69 -13.27
C GLY A 154 13.87 2.96 -13.56
N LEU A 155 13.56 1.87 -12.83
CA LEU A 155 12.28 1.20 -12.91
C LEU A 155 11.26 1.83 -11.96
N ASN A 156 9.98 1.72 -12.34
CA ASN A 156 8.85 2.11 -11.53
C ASN A 156 8.79 1.27 -10.25
N ALA A 157 8.75 1.91 -9.10
CA ALA A 157 8.54 1.26 -7.80
C ALA A 157 7.05 1.00 -7.50
N GLY A 158 6.17 1.40 -8.42
CA GLY A 158 4.73 1.47 -8.14
C GLY A 158 4.40 2.66 -7.26
N ALA A 159 3.17 3.15 -7.36
CA ALA A 159 2.69 4.30 -6.61
C ALA A 159 1.15 4.15 -6.36
N SER A 160 0.56 5.06 -5.59
CA SER A 160 1.13 6.33 -5.16
C SER A 160 1.97 6.23 -3.88
N SER A 161 2.02 5.10 -3.15
CA SER A 161 2.82 4.93 -1.92
C SER A 161 4.24 4.43 -2.23
N ALA A 162 4.92 5.04 -3.22
CA ALA A 162 6.19 4.58 -3.75
C ALA A 162 7.29 4.52 -2.68
N GLY A 163 7.51 5.62 -1.97
CA GLY A 163 8.55 5.69 -0.96
C GLY A 163 8.33 4.73 0.21
N ALA A 164 7.07 4.46 0.59
CA ALA A 164 6.74 3.48 1.63
C ALA A 164 7.13 2.04 1.21
N ALA A 165 6.84 1.66 -0.05
CA ALA A 165 7.23 0.34 -0.54
C ALA A 165 8.74 0.18 -0.69
N VAL A 166 9.40 1.21 -1.22
CA VAL A 166 10.86 1.23 -1.33
C VAL A 166 11.53 1.16 0.04
N ALA A 167 11.03 1.91 1.02
CA ALA A 167 11.53 1.90 2.38
C ALA A 167 11.38 0.52 3.04
N ALA A 168 10.22 -0.14 2.85
CA ALA A 168 10.02 -1.51 3.32
C ALA A 168 11.02 -2.50 2.71
N ALA A 169 11.15 -2.49 1.39
CA ALA A 169 12.04 -3.41 0.67
C ALA A 169 13.52 -3.17 0.99
N ALA A 170 13.93 -1.90 1.12
CA ALA A 170 15.32 -1.52 1.39
C ALA A 170 15.74 -1.70 2.86
N GLY A 171 14.84 -2.11 3.75
CA GLY A 171 15.13 -2.28 5.17
C GLY A 171 15.30 -0.94 5.91
N PHE A 172 14.45 0.02 5.65
CA PHE A 172 14.37 1.29 6.41
C PHE A 172 13.34 1.19 7.56
N GLY A 173 13.44 0.07 8.31
CA GLY A 173 12.53 -0.30 9.38
C GLY A 173 11.40 -1.22 8.92
N PRO A 174 10.55 -1.69 9.86
CA PRO A 174 9.52 -2.70 9.57
C PRO A 174 8.17 -2.15 9.13
N LEU A 175 7.78 -0.94 9.56
CA LEU A 175 6.42 -0.44 9.42
C LEU A 175 6.33 0.81 8.54
N HIS A 176 5.45 0.79 7.54
CA HIS A 176 5.29 1.91 6.62
C HIS A 176 3.80 2.18 6.35
N LEU A 177 3.39 3.45 6.54
CA LEU A 177 2.02 3.89 6.31
C LEU A 177 1.82 4.24 4.85
N GLY A 178 0.93 3.53 4.16
CA GLY A 178 0.50 3.81 2.80
C GLY A 178 -0.97 4.24 2.70
N SER A 179 -1.39 4.59 1.49
CA SER A 179 -2.80 4.76 1.15
C SER A 179 -3.12 4.12 -0.19
N ASP A 180 -4.37 3.71 -0.38
CA ASP A 180 -4.84 3.04 -1.58
C ASP A 180 -6.16 3.66 -2.02
N GLY A 181 -6.25 4.10 -3.25
CA GLY A 181 -7.46 4.66 -3.85
C GLY A 181 -7.73 4.13 -5.25
N ALA A 182 -6.78 3.38 -5.82
CA ALA A 182 -6.90 2.60 -7.04
C ALA A 182 -5.73 1.60 -7.13
N GLY A 183 -5.27 1.05 -5.98
CA GLY A 183 -4.16 0.11 -5.91
C GLY A 183 -2.86 0.68 -5.34
N SER A 184 -2.89 1.88 -4.75
CA SER A 184 -1.66 2.58 -4.34
C SER A 184 -0.93 2.00 -3.10
N ILE A 185 -1.42 0.94 -2.47
CA ILE A 185 -0.69 0.05 -1.55
C ILE A 185 -0.26 -1.21 -2.31
N ARG A 186 -1.20 -1.82 -3.04
CA ARG A 186 -1.04 -3.15 -3.66
C ARG A 186 -0.10 -3.16 -4.85
N MET A 187 -0.16 -2.13 -5.72
CA MET A 187 0.77 -2.00 -6.84
C MET A 187 2.22 -1.78 -6.40
N PRO A 188 2.55 -0.81 -5.52
CA PRO A 188 3.92 -0.67 -5.07
C PRO A 188 4.39 -1.89 -4.25
N ALA A 189 3.50 -2.60 -3.54
CA ALA A 189 3.84 -3.86 -2.91
C ALA A 189 4.23 -4.94 -3.93
N HIS A 190 3.49 -5.05 -5.04
CA HIS A 190 3.82 -5.94 -6.17
C HIS A 190 5.20 -5.60 -6.77
N PHE A 191 5.47 -4.33 -7.11
CA PHE A 191 6.70 -3.93 -7.77
C PHE A 191 7.95 -3.97 -6.88
N CYS A 192 7.78 -3.81 -5.57
CA CYS A 192 8.89 -3.82 -4.61
C CYS A 192 9.08 -5.17 -3.88
N GLY A 193 8.20 -6.15 -4.09
CA GLY A 193 8.30 -7.48 -3.47
C GLY A 193 8.06 -7.44 -1.96
N ILE A 194 7.07 -6.67 -1.50
CA ILE A 194 6.66 -6.57 -0.11
C ILE A 194 5.18 -6.94 0.07
N PHE A 195 4.75 -7.05 1.30
CA PHE A 195 3.33 -7.18 1.64
C PHE A 195 2.67 -5.80 1.77
N GLY A 196 1.47 -5.65 1.19
CA GLY A 196 0.66 -4.44 1.32
C GLY A 196 -0.81 -4.79 1.53
N HIS A 197 -1.42 -4.28 2.61
CA HIS A 197 -2.83 -4.53 2.92
C HIS A 197 -3.67 -3.26 2.79
N LYS A 198 -4.67 -3.31 1.91
CA LYS A 198 -5.76 -2.34 1.81
C LYS A 198 -6.93 -2.85 2.67
N PRO A 199 -7.21 -2.25 3.82
CA PRO A 199 -8.29 -2.71 4.69
C PRO A 199 -9.67 -2.52 4.06
N THR A 200 -10.69 -3.07 4.69
CA THR A 200 -12.08 -2.71 4.43
C THR A 200 -12.31 -1.21 4.59
N TYR A 201 -13.14 -0.61 3.72
CA TYR A 201 -13.52 0.80 3.84
C TYR A 201 -14.10 1.12 5.22
N GLY A 202 -13.57 2.15 5.87
CA GLY A 202 -13.95 2.54 7.21
C GLY A 202 -13.29 1.74 8.34
N ARG A 203 -12.48 0.71 8.06
CA ARG A 203 -11.74 -0.02 9.10
C ARG A 203 -10.69 0.85 9.77
N VAL A 204 -9.97 1.65 8.98
CA VAL A 204 -9.05 2.69 9.43
C VAL A 204 -9.67 4.04 9.06
N PRO A 205 -9.81 4.98 10.01
CA PRO A 205 -10.44 6.27 9.73
C PRO A 205 -9.58 7.09 8.77
N HIS A 206 -10.23 7.78 7.83
CA HIS A 206 -9.58 8.65 6.85
C HIS A 206 -10.02 10.10 7.05
N ILE A 207 -9.10 10.97 7.42
CA ILE A 207 -9.39 12.38 7.69
C ILE A 207 -8.50 13.27 6.79
N PRO A 208 -9.13 14.18 6.02
CA PRO A 208 -10.58 14.35 5.84
C PRO A 208 -11.23 13.13 5.19
N VAL A 209 -12.52 12.92 5.42
CA VAL A 209 -13.27 11.80 4.82
C VAL A 209 -13.11 11.81 3.30
N SER A 210 -12.90 10.63 2.73
CA SER A 210 -12.71 10.48 1.29
C SER A 210 -13.92 11.00 0.50
N GLN A 211 -13.66 11.83 -0.49
CA GLN A 211 -14.69 12.49 -1.31
C GLN A 211 -14.77 11.93 -2.73
N ASN A 212 -14.19 10.76 -2.97
CA ASN A 212 -14.19 10.13 -4.29
C ASN A 212 -14.96 8.80 -4.28
N ASP A 213 -15.41 8.38 -5.45
CA ASP A 213 -16.18 7.16 -5.63
C ASP A 213 -15.36 5.85 -5.57
N TYR A 214 -14.04 5.97 -5.60
CA TYR A 214 -13.11 4.86 -5.28
C TYR A 214 -12.95 4.67 -3.77
N ALA A 215 -13.26 5.69 -2.98
CA ALA A 215 -12.84 5.83 -1.60
C ALA A 215 -11.29 5.94 -1.48
N THR A 216 -10.80 6.17 -0.29
CA THR A 216 -9.37 6.15 0.01
C THR A 216 -9.17 5.39 1.31
N TYR A 217 -8.19 4.53 1.31
CA TYR A 217 -7.89 3.62 2.42
C TYR A 217 -6.51 3.94 2.96
N ILE A 218 -6.34 3.80 4.27
CA ILE A 218 -5.04 3.84 4.92
C ILE A 218 -4.70 2.41 5.32
N GLY A 219 -3.49 1.96 4.99
CA GLY A 219 -3.10 0.60 5.32
C GLY A 219 -1.60 0.40 5.47
N PRO A 220 -1.21 -0.72 6.08
CA PRO A 220 0.17 -1.07 6.31
C PRO A 220 0.85 -1.61 5.04
N MET A 221 2.11 -1.24 4.89
CA MET A 221 3.07 -1.78 3.93
C MET A 221 4.29 -2.28 4.70
N THR A 222 4.59 -3.57 4.60
CA THR A 222 5.56 -4.25 5.46
C THR A 222 6.24 -5.38 4.70
N ARG A 223 7.30 -5.95 5.24
CA ARG A 223 7.90 -7.17 4.65
C ARG A 223 7.18 -8.45 5.06
N THR A 224 6.48 -8.45 6.19
CA THR A 224 5.77 -9.63 6.71
C THR A 224 4.29 -9.33 6.95
N VAL A 225 3.45 -10.34 6.78
CA VAL A 225 2.02 -10.23 7.10
C VAL A 225 1.80 -9.99 8.60
N ALA A 226 2.65 -10.55 9.45
CA ALA A 226 2.57 -10.37 10.90
C ALA A 226 2.77 -8.90 11.33
N ASP A 227 3.74 -8.19 10.72
CA ASP A 227 3.95 -6.75 10.98
C ASP A 227 2.76 -5.91 10.50
N ALA A 228 2.15 -6.28 9.35
CA ALA A 228 0.95 -5.61 8.86
C ALA A 228 -0.25 -5.82 9.79
N ALA A 229 -0.42 -7.03 10.31
CA ALA A 229 -1.47 -7.36 11.28
C ALA A 229 -1.32 -6.54 12.57
N LEU A 230 -0.09 -6.42 13.07
CA LEU A 230 0.24 -5.62 14.24
C LEU A 230 -0.04 -4.13 14.01
N MET A 231 0.40 -3.59 12.87
CA MET A 231 0.18 -2.18 12.51
C MET A 231 -1.32 -1.88 12.30
N LEU A 232 -2.05 -2.76 11.60
CA LEU A 232 -3.50 -2.62 11.40
C LEU A 232 -4.26 -2.63 12.73
N ARG A 233 -3.87 -3.49 13.69
CA ARG A 233 -4.48 -3.55 15.03
C ARG A 233 -4.45 -2.20 15.74
N VAL A 234 -3.37 -1.45 15.58
CA VAL A 234 -3.19 -0.12 16.17
C VAL A 234 -3.96 0.97 15.41
N MET A 235 -3.94 0.93 14.07
CA MET A 235 -4.56 1.95 13.24
C MET A 235 -6.09 1.88 13.20
N ALA A 236 -6.66 0.67 13.29
CA ALA A 236 -8.08 0.41 13.10
C ALA A 236 -8.97 0.93 14.24
N GLY A 237 -10.25 1.13 13.93
CA GLY A 237 -11.29 1.54 14.88
C GLY A 237 -11.87 2.92 14.55
N PRO A 238 -13.04 3.26 15.15
CA PRO A 238 -13.78 4.47 14.82
C PRO A 238 -13.05 5.74 15.22
N HIS A 239 -13.38 6.84 14.53
CA HIS A 239 -12.91 8.18 14.89
C HIS A 239 -14.04 9.19 14.68
N HIS A 240 -14.26 10.10 15.64
CA HIS A 240 -15.38 11.04 15.64
C HIS A 240 -15.41 12.03 14.45
N LEU A 241 -14.26 12.30 13.82
CA LEU A 241 -14.18 13.13 12.63
C LEU A 241 -14.41 12.36 11.31
N ASP A 242 -14.56 11.04 11.38
CA ASP A 242 -14.88 10.19 10.23
C ASP A 242 -16.17 9.41 10.48
N HIS A 243 -17.29 9.99 10.06
CA HIS A 243 -18.62 9.38 10.18
C HIS A 243 -18.80 8.10 9.33
N THR A 244 -17.83 7.78 8.48
CA THR A 244 -17.81 6.55 7.67
C THR A 244 -16.97 5.45 8.29
N SER A 245 -16.25 5.74 9.37
CA SER A 245 -15.43 4.75 10.07
C SER A 245 -16.32 3.73 10.80
N ALA A 246 -15.90 2.44 10.74
CA ALA A 246 -16.66 1.34 11.30
C ALA A 246 -16.66 1.40 12.84
N GLU A 247 -17.85 1.32 13.44
CA GLU A 247 -18.04 1.35 14.90
C GLU A 247 -17.49 0.09 15.59
N ALA A 248 -17.48 -1.06 14.89
CA ALA A 248 -16.99 -2.31 15.45
C ALA A 248 -15.50 -2.22 15.79
N PRO A 249 -15.10 -2.62 17.01
CA PRO A 249 -13.70 -2.65 17.39
C PRO A 249 -12.90 -3.57 16.46
N PRO A 250 -11.61 -3.27 16.21
CA PRO A 250 -10.77 -4.15 15.42
C PRO A 250 -10.60 -5.52 16.11
N ALA A 251 -10.46 -6.57 15.29
CA ALA A 251 -10.05 -7.87 15.80
C ALA A 251 -8.62 -7.80 16.38
N ASP A 252 -8.28 -8.75 17.22
CA ASP A 252 -6.87 -8.98 17.57
C ASP A 252 -6.21 -9.76 16.42
N TYR A 253 -5.82 -9.02 15.37
CA TYR A 253 -5.27 -9.61 14.16
C TYR A 253 -4.00 -10.44 14.45
N PRO A 254 -3.00 -9.94 15.22
CA PRO A 254 -1.79 -10.70 15.52
C PRO A 254 -2.07 -12.02 16.24
N ALA A 255 -2.93 -12.02 17.26
CA ALA A 255 -3.22 -13.21 18.05
C ALA A 255 -4.05 -14.27 17.29
N ARG A 256 -4.64 -13.90 16.16
CA ARG A 256 -5.53 -14.76 15.37
C ARG A 256 -5.01 -15.01 13.95
N LEU A 257 -3.75 -14.71 13.69
CA LEU A 257 -3.18 -14.75 12.34
C LEU A 257 -3.06 -16.19 11.80
N ASP A 258 -2.67 -17.12 12.67
CA ASP A 258 -2.56 -18.51 12.29
C ASP A 258 -3.93 -19.16 12.13
N ALA A 259 -4.27 -19.56 10.91
CA ALA A 259 -5.50 -20.29 10.60
C ALA A 259 -5.30 -21.22 9.41
N PRO A 260 -5.89 -22.44 9.45
CA PRO A 260 -5.80 -23.36 8.32
C PRO A 260 -6.66 -22.91 7.15
N LEU A 261 -6.17 -23.12 5.93
CA LEU A 261 -6.92 -22.88 4.70
C LEU A 261 -7.68 -24.12 4.21
N LYS A 262 -7.56 -25.26 4.90
CA LYS A 262 -8.24 -26.49 4.53
C LYS A 262 -9.77 -26.30 4.41
N GLY A 263 -10.32 -26.66 3.25
CA GLY A 263 -11.74 -26.54 2.94
C GLY A 263 -12.21 -25.13 2.61
N LYS A 264 -11.30 -24.14 2.55
CA LYS A 264 -11.62 -22.80 2.03
C LYS A 264 -11.81 -22.86 0.52
N ARG A 265 -12.82 -22.13 0.02
CA ARG A 265 -13.11 -22.01 -1.40
C ARG A 265 -12.49 -20.72 -1.94
N ILE A 266 -11.59 -20.86 -2.91
CA ILE A 266 -10.85 -19.76 -3.53
C ILE A 266 -11.24 -19.65 -4.98
N ALA A 267 -11.77 -18.50 -5.39
CA ALA A 267 -11.89 -18.14 -6.79
C ALA A 267 -10.54 -17.68 -7.30
N TRP A 268 -10.04 -18.27 -8.38
CA TRP A 268 -8.88 -17.82 -9.12
C TRP A 268 -9.32 -17.14 -10.41
N SER A 269 -8.89 -15.89 -10.65
CA SER A 269 -9.14 -15.23 -11.92
C SER A 269 -7.85 -14.65 -12.49
N PRO A 270 -7.35 -15.20 -13.61
CA PRO A 270 -6.10 -14.74 -14.21
C PRO A 270 -6.18 -13.35 -14.81
N ASP A 271 -7.37 -12.90 -15.22
CA ASP A 271 -7.54 -11.69 -16.02
C ASP A 271 -8.90 -10.97 -15.83
N TYR A 272 -9.71 -11.39 -14.87
CA TYR A 272 -11.10 -10.93 -14.68
C TYR A 272 -11.96 -10.98 -15.96
N GLY A 273 -11.58 -11.86 -16.93
CA GLY A 273 -12.27 -12.04 -18.21
C GLY A 273 -12.01 -10.93 -19.24
N HIS A 274 -11.07 -10.01 -19.00
CA HIS A 274 -10.80 -8.90 -19.91
C HIS A 274 -9.39 -8.31 -19.84
N ALA A 275 -8.74 -8.34 -18.65
CA ALA A 275 -7.48 -7.65 -18.43
C ALA A 275 -6.35 -8.27 -19.27
N ARG A 276 -5.58 -7.42 -19.92
CA ARG A 276 -4.33 -7.83 -20.51
C ARG A 276 -3.29 -8.04 -19.39
N VAL A 277 -2.63 -9.20 -19.40
CA VAL A 277 -1.58 -9.53 -18.44
C VAL A 277 -0.32 -9.92 -19.20
N ASP A 278 0.84 -9.43 -18.79
CA ASP A 278 2.11 -9.85 -19.36
C ASP A 278 2.36 -11.33 -19.04
N PRO A 279 2.80 -12.15 -20.04
CA PRO A 279 2.96 -13.59 -19.86
C PRO A 279 3.82 -13.96 -18.65
N GLU A 280 4.91 -13.24 -18.41
CA GLU A 280 5.80 -13.49 -17.27
C GLU A 280 5.12 -13.30 -15.91
N VAL A 281 4.19 -12.34 -15.81
CA VAL A 281 3.39 -12.14 -14.59
C VAL A 281 2.35 -13.24 -14.45
N ALA A 282 1.63 -13.56 -15.55
CA ALA A 282 0.61 -14.60 -15.56
C ALA A 282 1.17 -15.96 -15.14
N GLU A 283 2.34 -16.36 -15.68
CA GLU A 283 3.00 -17.62 -15.34
C GLU A 283 3.39 -17.70 -13.86
N VAL A 284 3.99 -16.64 -13.32
CA VAL A 284 4.41 -16.60 -11.90
C VAL A 284 3.20 -16.71 -10.97
N VAL A 285 2.12 -15.94 -11.24
CA VAL A 285 0.94 -15.98 -10.38
C VAL A 285 0.20 -17.31 -10.49
N ALA A 286 0.02 -17.86 -11.70
CA ALA A 286 -0.61 -19.17 -11.90
C ALA A 286 0.15 -20.29 -11.19
N ALA A 287 1.48 -20.24 -11.17
CA ALA A 287 2.29 -21.20 -10.40
C ALA A 287 2.12 -21.02 -8.89
N ALA A 288 1.99 -19.77 -8.42
CA ALA A 288 1.80 -19.46 -7.00
C ALA A 288 0.43 -19.92 -6.47
N VAL A 289 -0.62 -19.76 -7.25
CA VAL A 289 -2.00 -20.14 -6.86
C VAL A 289 -2.12 -21.61 -6.46
N ARG A 290 -1.34 -22.51 -7.07
CA ARG A 290 -1.33 -23.94 -6.73
C ARG A 290 -0.95 -24.22 -5.27
N ARG A 291 -0.20 -23.31 -4.63
CA ARG A 291 0.15 -23.46 -3.20
C ARG A 291 -1.07 -23.43 -2.28
N PHE A 292 -2.16 -22.80 -2.70
CA PHE A 292 -3.40 -22.87 -1.93
C PHE A 292 -4.02 -24.28 -1.93
N GLU A 293 -3.88 -25.02 -3.02
CA GLU A 293 -4.31 -26.43 -3.10
C GLU A 293 -3.43 -27.29 -2.16
N ASP A 294 -2.12 -27.04 -2.12
CA ASP A 294 -1.19 -27.72 -1.19
C ASP A 294 -1.55 -27.41 0.28
N LEU A 295 -2.10 -26.22 0.57
CA LEU A 295 -2.62 -25.82 1.89
C LEU A 295 -4.02 -26.37 2.18
N GLY A 296 -4.61 -27.17 1.25
CA GLY A 296 -5.89 -27.84 1.40
C GLY A 296 -7.11 -26.98 1.06
N ALA A 297 -6.94 -25.85 0.40
CA ALA A 297 -8.04 -25.07 -0.15
C ALA A 297 -8.56 -25.67 -1.46
N GLU A 298 -9.83 -25.38 -1.79
CA GLU A 298 -10.46 -25.70 -3.07
C GLU A 298 -10.34 -24.49 -4.00
N VAL A 299 -9.58 -24.61 -5.10
CA VAL A 299 -9.36 -23.52 -6.06
C VAL A 299 -10.21 -23.75 -7.29
N GLU A 300 -11.00 -22.75 -7.67
CA GLU A 300 -11.85 -22.75 -8.87
C GLU A 300 -11.45 -21.56 -9.75
N GLU A 301 -11.05 -21.84 -11.00
CA GLU A 301 -10.80 -20.76 -11.96
C GLU A 301 -12.11 -20.18 -12.47
N ILE A 302 -12.23 -18.85 -12.44
CA ILE A 302 -13.43 -18.11 -12.86
C ILE A 302 -13.10 -16.97 -13.81
N SER A 303 -14.05 -16.65 -14.68
CA SER A 303 -14.07 -15.43 -15.49
C SER A 303 -15.32 -14.62 -15.11
N PRO A 304 -15.20 -13.66 -14.16
CA PRO A 304 -16.37 -12.98 -13.62
C PRO A 304 -17.00 -12.03 -14.64
N ALA A 305 -18.33 -12.10 -14.79
CA ALA A 305 -19.09 -11.30 -15.76
C ALA A 305 -19.03 -9.77 -15.49
N TRP A 306 -18.68 -9.37 -14.28
CA TRP A 306 -18.47 -7.97 -13.92
C TRP A 306 -17.14 -7.41 -14.46
N GLY A 307 -16.12 -8.24 -14.66
CA GLY A 307 -14.77 -7.79 -15.02
C GLY A 307 -14.75 -6.81 -16.20
N PRO A 308 -15.27 -7.18 -17.40
CA PRO A 308 -15.24 -6.31 -18.59
C PRO A 308 -15.97 -4.96 -18.43
N LYS A 309 -16.80 -4.79 -17.38
CA LYS A 309 -17.50 -3.53 -17.09
C LYS A 309 -16.62 -2.53 -16.34
N GLY A 310 -15.57 -3.01 -15.67
CA GLY A 310 -14.70 -2.23 -14.80
C GLY A 310 -13.98 -1.07 -15.48
N PRO A 311 -13.33 -1.27 -16.65
CA PRO A 311 -12.48 -0.26 -17.28
C PRO A 311 -13.17 1.08 -17.56
N GLU A 312 -14.38 1.07 -18.13
CA GLU A 312 -15.12 2.30 -18.39
C GLU A 312 -15.53 3.02 -17.11
N ILE A 313 -16.00 2.27 -16.10
CA ILE A 313 -16.41 2.81 -14.80
C ILE A 313 -15.17 3.41 -14.10
N GLY A 314 -14.06 2.69 -14.12
CA GLY A 314 -12.81 3.13 -13.54
C GLY A 314 -12.32 4.45 -14.15
N ARG A 315 -12.15 4.50 -15.47
CA ARG A 315 -11.71 5.71 -16.19
C ARG A 315 -12.61 6.91 -15.92
N PHE A 316 -13.93 6.72 -16.01
CA PHE A 316 -14.87 7.79 -15.76
C PHE A 316 -14.68 8.42 -14.37
N PHE A 317 -14.72 7.61 -13.30
CA PHE A 317 -14.59 8.14 -11.94
C PHE A 317 -13.20 8.69 -11.66
N TRP A 318 -12.15 8.15 -12.29
CA TRP A 318 -10.80 8.70 -12.16
C TRP A 318 -10.72 10.09 -12.81
N ALA A 319 -11.20 10.25 -14.02
CA ALA A 319 -11.21 11.54 -14.70
C ALA A 319 -12.06 12.58 -13.94
N VAL A 320 -13.27 12.22 -13.48
CA VAL A 320 -14.12 13.11 -12.66
C VAL A 320 -13.45 13.53 -11.36
N LEU A 321 -12.77 12.59 -10.69
CA LEU A 321 -12.02 12.89 -9.45
C LEU A 321 -11.01 14.01 -9.66
N TRP A 322 -10.29 13.97 -10.77
CA TRP A 322 -9.26 14.97 -11.08
C TRP A 322 -9.84 16.20 -11.76
N GLY A 323 -10.87 16.08 -12.59
CA GLY A 323 -11.54 17.20 -13.28
C GLY A 323 -12.04 18.31 -12.35
N ARG A 324 -12.44 17.96 -11.11
CA ARG A 324 -12.82 18.94 -10.08
C ARG A 324 -11.69 19.91 -9.71
N ARG A 325 -10.46 19.63 -10.12
CA ARG A 325 -9.28 20.45 -9.85
C ARG A 325 -8.88 21.33 -11.03
N ALA A 326 -9.71 21.47 -12.05
CA ALA A 326 -9.38 22.25 -13.24
C ALA A 326 -8.89 23.68 -12.95
N GLY A 327 -9.38 24.33 -11.88
CA GLY A 327 -8.94 25.66 -11.48
C GLY A 327 -7.45 25.76 -11.09
N VAL A 328 -6.78 24.65 -10.73
CA VAL A 328 -5.34 24.73 -10.41
C VAL A 328 -4.47 24.85 -11.65
N LEU A 329 -4.98 24.54 -12.84
CA LEU A 329 -4.24 24.60 -14.09
C LEU A 329 -3.88 26.05 -14.47
N GLU A 330 -4.68 27.06 -14.07
CA GLU A 330 -4.40 28.46 -14.37
C GLU A 330 -3.03 28.91 -13.83
N GLU A 331 -2.58 28.33 -12.71
CA GLU A 331 -1.34 28.74 -12.04
C GLU A 331 -0.22 27.69 -12.14
N PHE A 332 -0.57 26.39 -12.18
CA PHE A 332 0.39 25.31 -11.96
C PHE A 332 0.59 24.36 -13.13
N GLU A 333 -0.12 24.51 -14.25
CA GLU A 333 -0.07 23.58 -15.39
C GLU A 333 1.35 23.21 -15.82
N ASP A 334 2.21 24.21 -16.01
CA ASP A 334 3.60 24.04 -16.48
C ASP A 334 4.51 23.32 -15.45
N ARG A 335 4.01 23.11 -14.22
CA ARG A 335 4.75 22.54 -13.10
C ARG A 335 4.12 21.21 -12.61
N MET A 336 3.14 20.71 -13.33
CA MET A 336 2.43 19.45 -13.04
C MET A 336 2.84 18.38 -14.05
N ASP A 337 2.60 17.12 -13.67
CA ASP A 337 2.72 15.99 -14.59
C ASP A 337 1.74 16.17 -15.76
N SER A 338 2.24 16.12 -17.00
CA SER A 338 1.45 16.38 -18.22
C SER A 338 0.26 15.42 -18.39
N ASP A 339 0.42 14.18 -17.91
CA ASP A 339 -0.63 13.18 -18.04
C ASP A 339 -1.73 13.44 -16.99
N LEU A 340 -1.37 13.98 -15.80
CA LEU A 340 -2.35 14.49 -14.83
C LEU A 340 -3.13 15.67 -15.39
N VAL A 341 -2.45 16.61 -16.06
CA VAL A 341 -3.09 17.75 -16.73
C VAL A 341 -4.12 17.26 -17.77
N ALA A 342 -3.75 16.29 -18.59
CA ALA A 342 -4.66 15.68 -19.58
C ALA A 342 -5.88 15.04 -18.91
N CYS A 343 -5.69 14.30 -17.81
CA CYS A 343 -6.77 13.70 -17.03
C CYS A 343 -7.70 14.76 -16.42
N ILE A 344 -7.15 15.84 -15.85
CA ILE A 344 -7.93 16.97 -15.31
C ILE A 344 -8.79 17.62 -16.42
N ARG A 345 -8.22 17.87 -17.58
CA ARG A 345 -8.94 18.46 -18.70
C ARG A 345 -10.09 17.58 -19.19
N GLU A 346 -9.86 16.29 -19.33
CA GLU A 346 -10.94 15.35 -19.68
C GLU A 346 -12.04 15.35 -18.63
N GLY A 347 -11.71 15.20 -17.36
CA GLY A 347 -12.68 15.13 -16.29
C GLY A 347 -13.51 16.39 -16.08
N ALA A 348 -12.96 17.56 -16.43
CA ALA A 348 -13.66 18.83 -16.34
C ALA A 348 -14.85 18.99 -17.32
N HIS A 349 -14.96 18.11 -18.32
CA HIS A 349 -16.07 18.13 -19.27
C HIS A 349 -17.30 17.37 -18.78
N TYR A 350 -17.17 16.50 -17.78
CA TYR A 350 -18.30 15.72 -17.27
C TYR A 350 -19.22 16.56 -16.40
N THR A 351 -20.54 16.30 -16.57
CA THR A 351 -21.60 17.00 -15.85
C THR A 351 -22.06 16.25 -14.61
N ALA A 352 -22.82 16.91 -13.75
CA ALA A 352 -23.49 16.23 -12.61
C ALA A 352 -24.45 15.14 -13.06
N SER A 353 -25.11 15.30 -14.23
CA SER A 353 -25.99 14.27 -14.80
C SER A 353 -25.20 13.02 -15.20
N ASP A 354 -24.04 13.20 -15.86
CA ASP A 354 -23.15 12.09 -16.19
C ASP A 354 -22.70 11.36 -14.93
N TYR A 355 -22.28 12.11 -13.92
CA TYR A 355 -21.85 11.56 -12.64
C TYR A 355 -22.93 10.69 -11.98
N LEU A 356 -24.18 11.14 -11.94
CA LEU A 356 -25.29 10.37 -11.36
C LEU A 356 -25.58 9.08 -12.16
N ALA A 357 -25.59 9.17 -13.49
CA ALA A 357 -25.80 8.00 -14.36
C ALA A 357 -24.68 6.94 -14.18
N TRP A 358 -23.42 7.38 -14.09
CA TRP A 358 -22.30 6.49 -13.85
C TRP A 358 -22.30 5.89 -12.44
N ARG A 359 -22.81 6.60 -11.42
CA ARG A 359 -22.97 6.05 -10.07
C ARG A 359 -23.96 4.88 -10.03
N GLU A 360 -25.04 4.95 -10.78
CA GLU A 360 -25.98 3.81 -10.91
C GLU A 360 -25.27 2.59 -11.50
N ARG A 361 -24.48 2.77 -12.57
CA ARG A 361 -23.67 1.71 -13.18
C ARG A 361 -22.65 1.14 -12.19
N LYS A 362 -21.98 2.00 -11.42
CA LYS A 362 -21.02 1.58 -10.38
C LYS A 362 -21.70 0.73 -9.31
N TYR A 363 -22.87 1.12 -8.83
CA TYR A 363 -23.57 0.34 -7.79
C TYR A 363 -24.00 -1.04 -8.29
N ALA A 364 -24.46 -1.14 -9.54
CA ALA A 364 -24.73 -2.44 -10.15
C ALA A 364 -23.45 -3.30 -10.27
N TYR A 365 -22.34 -2.70 -10.70
CA TYR A 365 -21.03 -3.34 -10.77
C TYR A 365 -20.55 -3.87 -9.40
N VAL A 366 -20.64 -3.06 -8.37
CA VAL A 366 -20.26 -3.43 -6.99
C VAL A 366 -21.14 -4.56 -6.46
N ALA A 367 -22.43 -4.57 -6.76
CA ALA A 367 -23.32 -5.66 -6.38
C ALA A 367 -22.91 -6.99 -7.02
N GLU A 368 -22.51 -6.99 -8.29
CA GLU A 368 -22.01 -8.21 -8.98
C GLU A 368 -20.70 -8.72 -8.39
N ILE A 369 -19.80 -7.82 -7.96
CA ILE A 369 -18.57 -8.19 -7.21
C ILE A 369 -18.95 -8.87 -5.91
N ALA A 370 -19.89 -8.28 -5.13
CA ALA A 370 -20.33 -8.84 -3.86
C ALA A 370 -20.97 -10.23 -4.03
N GLU A 371 -21.80 -10.43 -5.07
CA GLU A 371 -22.37 -11.75 -5.39
C GLU A 371 -21.30 -12.79 -5.74
N THR A 372 -20.20 -12.37 -6.37
CA THR A 372 -19.07 -13.25 -6.63
C THR A 372 -18.38 -13.63 -5.32
N LEU A 373 -18.02 -12.64 -4.50
CA LEU A 373 -17.34 -12.85 -3.22
C LEU A 373 -18.19 -13.66 -2.21
N ASN A 374 -19.52 -13.59 -2.29
CA ASN A 374 -20.41 -14.39 -1.43
C ASN A 374 -20.33 -15.91 -1.70
N ARG A 375 -19.86 -16.33 -2.86
CA ARG A 375 -19.73 -17.75 -3.24
C ARG A 375 -18.40 -18.37 -2.81
N TYR A 376 -17.41 -17.56 -2.49
CA TYR A 376 -16.04 -17.98 -2.16
C TYR A 376 -15.59 -17.33 -0.85
N ASP A 377 -14.59 -17.94 -0.20
CA ASP A 377 -13.93 -17.30 0.94
C ASP A 377 -13.01 -16.18 0.47
N PHE A 378 -12.28 -16.41 -0.65
CA PHE A 378 -11.37 -15.43 -1.23
C PHE A 378 -11.45 -15.43 -2.76
N LEU A 379 -11.12 -14.28 -3.35
CA LEU A 379 -10.80 -14.13 -4.77
C LEU A 379 -9.31 -13.81 -4.91
N VAL A 380 -8.62 -14.54 -5.77
CA VAL A 380 -7.19 -14.40 -6.02
C VAL A 380 -6.96 -13.99 -7.49
N SER A 381 -6.00 -13.10 -7.71
CA SER A 381 -5.61 -12.59 -9.03
C SER A 381 -4.17 -12.09 -9.04
N PRO A 382 -3.58 -11.72 -10.19
CA PRO A 382 -2.42 -10.84 -10.20
C PRO A 382 -2.70 -9.54 -9.45
N ALA A 383 -1.70 -8.95 -8.79
CA ALA A 383 -1.85 -7.65 -8.14
C ALA A 383 -1.71 -6.48 -9.14
N ALA A 384 -0.97 -6.69 -10.21
CA ALA A 384 -0.88 -5.79 -11.37
C ALA A 384 -0.64 -6.62 -12.63
N SER A 385 -0.95 -6.06 -13.79
CA SER A 385 -0.86 -6.73 -15.09
C SER A 385 0.57 -6.89 -15.62
N VAL A 386 1.53 -6.17 -15.06
CA VAL A 386 2.89 -5.98 -15.59
C VAL A 386 3.93 -6.03 -14.48
N ALA A 387 5.14 -6.47 -14.79
CA ALA A 387 6.30 -6.26 -13.91
C ALA A 387 6.77 -4.80 -13.97
N ALA A 388 7.75 -4.44 -13.11
CA ALA A 388 8.30 -3.08 -13.09
C ALA A 388 8.87 -2.69 -14.46
N PHE A 389 8.51 -1.50 -14.92
CA PHE A 389 8.90 -0.94 -16.23
C PHE A 389 9.56 0.44 -16.04
N PRO A 390 10.20 1.03 -17.09
CA PRO A 390 10.87 2.33 -16.98
C PRO A 390 9.94 3.44 -16.46
N VAL A 391 10.38 4.15 -15.42
CA VAL A 391 9.60 5.12 -14.65
C VAL A 391 9.26 6.41 -15.44
N GLU A 392 9.95 6.67 -16.54
CA GLU A 392 9.68 7.80 -17.43
C GLU A 392 8.34 7.64 -18.17
N ARG A 393 7.81 6.43 -18.24
CA ARG A 393 6.56 6.10 -18.91
C ARG A 393 5.42 5.96 -17.93
N VAL A 394 4.22 6.38 -18.33
CA VAL A 394 3.00 6.19 -17.55
C VAL A 394 2.44 4.76 -17.71
N ARG A 395 2.98 3.99 -18.67
CA ARG A 395 2.65 2.59 -18.97
C ARG A 395 3.81 1.91 -19.71
N PRO A 396 3.84 0.56 -19.76
CA PRO A 396 4.83 -0.17 -20.54
C PRO A 396 4.78 0.19 -22.02
N ALA A 397 5.92 0.09 -22.73
CA ALA A 397 6.06 0.49 -24.13
C ALA A 397 5.15 -0.30 -25.09
N HIS A 398 4.79 -1.53 -24.75
CA HIS A 398 3.95 -2.41 -25.56
C HIS A 398 2.45 -2.29 -25.22
N TRP A 399 2.06 -1.39 -24.28
CA TRP A 399 0.66 -1.05 -23.98
C TRP A 399 0.12 -0.02 -24.97
N PRO A 400 -1.19 -0.03 -25.28
CA PRO A 400 -1.80 0.99 -26.13
C PRO A 400 -1.56 2.38 -25.59
N GLU A 401 -1.30 3.34 -26.47
CA GLU A 401 -1.07 4.72 -26.07
C GLU A 401 -2.39 5.42 -25.68
N HIS A 402 -2.31 6.23 -24.65
CA HIS A 402 -3.40 7.09 -24.17
C HIS A 402 -2.79 8.31 -23.48
N ALA A 403 -3.50 9.43 -23.45
CA ALA A 403 -2.97 10.66 -22.89
C ALA A 403 -2.67 10.56 -21.38
N TRP A 404 -3.44 9.75 -20.65
CA TRP A 404 -3.27 9.62 -19.20
C TRP A 404 -3.61 8.22 -18.62
N ASP A 405 -4.27 7.34 -19.36
CA ASP A 405 -4.80 6.08 -18.82
C ASP A 405 -3.69 5.10 -18.38
N TRP A 406 -3.23 5.31 -17.16
CA TRP A 406 -2.37 4.36 -16.47
C TRP A 406 -3.16 3.20 -15.84
N LEU A 407 -4.48 3.35 -15.66
CA LEU A 407 -5.34 2.32 -15.08
C LEU A 407 -5.38 1.04 -15.93
N ALA A 408 -5.10 1.13 -17.22
CA ALA A 408 -5.11 0.01 -18.15
C ALA A 408 -4.18 -1.17 -17.77
N TRP A 409 -3.12 -0.93 -16.99
CA TRP A 409 -2.27 -1.99 -16.44
C TRP A 409 -2.53 -2.27 -14.95
N ALA A 410 -3.47 -1.56 -14.33
CA ALA A 410 -3.82 -1.64 -12.91
C ALA A 410 -5.24 -2.18 -12.69
N GLU A 411 -5.81 -2.89 -13.66
CA GLU A 411 -7.22 -3.31 -13.70
C GLU A 411 -7.60 -4.30 -12.60
N PHE A 412 -6.64 -4.89 -11.92
CA PHE A 412 -6.88 -5.80 -10.79
C PHE A 412 -7.21 -5.09 -9.47
N SER A 413 -6.81 -3.84 -9.32
CA SER A 413 -6.86 -3.16 -8.01
C SER A 413 -8.12 -2.34 -7.79
N TYR A 414 -8.50 -1.46 -8.72
CA TYR A 414 -9.57 -0.48 -8.51
C TYR A 414 -10.99 -1.07 -8.29
N PRO A 415 -11.35 -2.29 -8.74
CA PRO A 415 -12.64 -2.86 -8.41
C PRO A 415 -12.92 -2.92 -6.90
N PHE A 416 -11.89 -3.24 -6.12
CA PHE A 416 -11.98 -3.40 -4.67
C PHE A 416 -11.79 -2.09 -3.90
N ASP A 417 -11.40 -1.02 -4.57
CA ASP A 417 -11.53 0.33 -4.04
C ASP A 417 -12.97 0.81 -4.14
N MET A 418 -13.64 0.54 -5.28
CA MET A 418 -15.05 0.90 -5.48
C MET A 418 -16.01 0.09 -4.61
N SER A 419 -15.73 -1.20 -4.37
CA SER A 419 -16.59 -2.08 -3.59
C SER A 419 -16.37 -2.00 -2.09
N GLY A 420 -15.22 -1.52 -1.66
CA GLY A 420 -14.91 -1.38 -0.23
C GLY A 420 -14.41 -2.65 0.44
N ASP A 421 -14.15 -3.71 -0.31
CA ASP A 421 -13.68 -5.00 0.20
C ASP A 421 -12.20 -4.95 0.61
N PRO A 422 -11.77 -5.69 1.65
CA PRO A 422 -10.37 -5.80 2.01
C PRO A 422 -9.59 -6.58 0.95
N ALA A 423 -8.38 -6.12 0.65
CA ALA A 423 -7.50 -6.77 -0.29
C ALA A 423 -6.02 -6.59 0.10
N CYS A 424 -5.17 -7.53 -0.28
CA CYS A 424 -3.73 -7.37 -0.10
C CYS A 424 -2.97 -7.75 -1.37
N SER A 425 -1.72 -7.34 -1.45
CA SER A 425 -0.73 -7.88 -2.36
C SER A 425 0.33 -8.60 -1.54
N VAL A 426 0.59 -9.87 -1.87
CA VAL A 426 1.63 -10.71 -1.25
C VAL A 426 2.65 -11.11 -2.31
N PRO A 427 3.97 -11.03 -2.04
CA PRO A 427 4.99 -11.51 -2.97
C PRO A 427 4.78 -12.98 -3.31
N CYS A 428 4.76 -13.33 -4.59
CA CYS A 428 4.47 -14.70 -5.02
C CYS A 428 5.54 -15.33 -5.92
N GLY A 429 6.53 -14.55 -6.36
CA GLY A 429 7.64 -15.02 -7.18
C GLY A 429 8.37 -13.88 -7.88
N PHE A 430 9.17 -14.24 -8.88
CA PHE A 430 9.97 -13.32 -9.68
C PHE A 430 9.83 -13.64 -11.16
N THR A 431 9.89 -12.59 -11.98
CA THR A 431 10.05 -12.74 -13.44
C THR A 431 11.43 -13.33 -13.77
N PRO A 432 11.66 -13.80 -15.00
CA PRO A 432 13.00 -14.22 -15.44
C PRO A 432 14.06 -13.13 -15.33
N ALA A 433 13.65 -11.86 -15.36
CA ALA A 433 14.53 -10.70 -15.14
C ALA A 433 14.85 -10.42 -13.66
N GLY A 434 14.33 -11.21 -12.74
CA GLY A 434 14.53 -11.03 -11.28
C GLY A 434 13.69 -9.92 -10.66
N LEU A 435 12.62 -9.50 -11.33
CA LEU A 435 11.69 -8.50 -10.79
C LEU A 435 10.56 -9.16 -9.99
N PRO A 436 10.19 -8.63 -8.82
CA PRO A 436 9.13 -9.20 -8.01
C PRO A 436 7.77 -9.20 -8.71
N VAL A 437 6.97 -10.20 -8.39
CA VAL A 437 5.57 -10.32 -8.75
C VAL A 437 4.74 -10.53 -7.49
N GLY A 438 3.65 -9.79 -7.35
CA GLY A 438 2.69 -9.92 -6.26
C GLY A 438 1.37 -10.55 -6.73
N MET A 439 0.80 -11.35 -5.87
CA MET A 439 -0.55 -11.91 -6.03
C MET A 439 -1.51 -11.14 -5.12
N GLN A 440 -2.69 -10.80 -5.64
CA GLN A 440 -3.74 -10.16 -4.87
C GLN A 440 -4.66 -11.21 -4.25
N ILE A 441 -5.00 -11.03 -2.96
CA ILE A 441 -6.01 -11.80 -2.25
C ILE A 441 -7.09 -10.82 -1.78
N VAL A 442 -8.34 -11.09 -2.12
CA VAL A 442 -9.51 -10.26 -1.78
C VAL A 442 -10.47 -11.08 -0.93
N GLY A 443 -10.93 -10.53 0.17
CA GLY A 443 -11.97 -11.10 1.03
C GLY A 443 -13.27 -10.32 0.94
N ARG A 444 -14.32 -10.86 1.58
CA ARG A 444 -15.60 -10.13 1.74
C ARG A 444 -15.40 -8.90 2.61
N ARG A 445 -16.25 -7.94 2.43
CA ARG A 445 -16.26 -6.74 3.25
C ARG A 445 -16.26 -7.07 4.74
N PHE A 446 -15.38 -6.43 5.51
CA PHE A 446 -15.10 -6.66 6.94
C PHE A 446 -14.38 -7.96 7.29
N ASP A 447 -13.95 -8.75 6.31
CA ASP A 447 -13.11 -9.93 6.54
C ASP A 447 -11.61 -9.64 6.39
N ASP A 448 -11.16 -8.50 6.95
CA ASP A 448 -9.73 -8.14 7.01
C ASP A 448 -8.89 -9.26 7.65
N LEU A 449 -9.43 -9.91 8.69
CA LEU A 449 -8.75 -11.02 9.37
C LEU A 449 -8.56 -12.21 8.44
N GLY A 450 -9.59 -12.61 7.70
CA GLY A 450 -9.50 -13.72 6.75
C GLY A 450 -8.48 -13.47 5.65
N VAL A 451 -8.42 -12.22 5.10
CA VAL A 451 -7.41 -11.83 4.11
C VAL A 451 -5.99 -11.93 4.69
N LEU A 452 -5.77 -11.44 5.91
CA LEU A 452 -4.47 -11.55 6.58
C LEU A 452 -4.10 -13.01 6.87
N GLN A 453 -5.05 -13.86 7.31
CA GLN A 453 -4.84 -15.30 7.53
C GLN A 453 -4.46 -16.02 6.25
N ALA A 454 -5.18 -15.76 5.14
CA ALA A 454 -4.87 -16.37 3.85
C ALA A 454 -3.50 -15.94 3.33
N ALA A 455 -3.16 -14.65 3.45
CA ALA A 455 -1.87 -14.11 3.07
C ALA A 455 -0.74 -14.68 3.94
N HIS A 456 -0.96 -14.82 5.25
CA HIS A 456 0.03 -15.38 6.18
C HIS A 456 0.32 -16.86 5.89
N ALA A 457 -0.72 -17.68 5.72
CA ALA A 457 -0.55 -19.09 5.35
C ALA A 457 0.21 -19.23 4.03
N PHE A 458 -0.09 -18.38 3.03
CA PHE A 458 0.63 -18.34 1.78
C PHE A 458 2.09 -17.88 1.96
N GLU A 459 2.34 -16.82 2.71
CA GLU A 459 3.68 -16.29 3.02
C GLU A 459 4.58 -17.37 3.62
N GLN A 460 4.08 -18.11 4.62
CA GLN A 460 4.81 -19.21 5.26
C GLN A 460 5.14 -20.35 4.28
N ALA A 461 4.19 -20.71 3.41
CA ALA A 461 4.40 -21.74 2.39
C ALA A 461 5.34 -21.29 1.27
N ALA A 462 5.32 -20.01 0.90
CA ALA A 462 6.13 -19.45 -0.18
C ALA A 462 7.58 -19.19 0.24
N GLY A 463 7.83 -18.83 1.52
CA GLY A 463 9.16 -18.54 2.04
C GLY A 463 9.82 -17.28 1.45
N LEU A 464 9.03 -16.29 1.01
CA LEU A 464 9.52 -15.11 0.28
C LEU A 464 9.66 -13.84 1.15
N SER A 465 9.28 -13.89 2.44
CA SER A 465 9.34 -12.71 3.33
C SER A 465 10.77 -12.24 3.69
N GLY A 466 11.77 -13.12 3.53
CA GLY A 466 13.17 -12.81 3.80
C GLY A 466 13.97 -12.19 2.64
N LEU A 467 13.31 -11.87 1.53
CA LEU A 467 13.95 -11.34 0.34
C LEU A 467 14.51 -9.93 0.56
N ARG A 468 15.72 -9.69 0.05
CA ARG A 468 16.39 -8.39 0.10
C ARG A 468 16.79 -7.98 -1.31
N PRO A 469 16.44 -6.77 -1.76
CA PRO A 469 16.93 -6.25 -3.03
C PRO A 469 18.44 -5.97 -2.98
N PRO A 470 19.11 -5.88 -4.15
CA PRO A 470 20.55 -5.64 -4.23
C PRO A 470 20.94 -4.16 -4.03
N VAL A 471 20.53 -3.54 -2.90
CA VAL A 471 20.75 -2.13 -2.55
C VAL A 471 21.41 -1.97 -1.20
#